data_f49d1196cd365e2abe16a854657284e9
#
_entry.id   f49d1196cd365e2abe16a854657284e9
#
_cell.length_a   1.000
_cell.length_b   1.000
_cell.length_c   1.000
_cell.angle_alpha   90.00
_cell.angle_beta   90.00
_cell.angle_gamma   90.00
#
_symmetry.space_group_name_H-M   'P 1'
#
loop_
_entity.id
_entity.type
_entity.pdbx_description
1 polymer ?
#
loop_
_entity_poly.entity_id
_entity_poly.type
_entity_poly.pdbx_seq_one_letter_code
_entity_poly.pdbx_strand_id
1 'polypeptide(L)'
;EVMADYGDIFETKPDAEQRRLGAFALKQFKAYKLAAGKTAKSILISCSTRLAPFAIDEVLEITSYDELHLDKLGDELSALFIIISDTDATFNFLVAIMYSQLFNLLCTKADNSPGGKLDYHVRCLLDEFANIGEIPQFEKLIATIRSREISASIILQAKSQLKAIYKDNADTIEGNCDTMLFLGGKEKSTLKEISESLGKETIDSFNTSTNRGQSESYGMNYQKLGKELKSQDELAVMDGGKCILQLRGVRPFFSDKFDITRHKQYPMLLDDNPEMGFNIEKYVSDKKAMRLRLSRQEKFTGYGVDMTDAGQEVTAVSAKETDNADTAISEETEEKEIYVGF
;
A
#
# COMPACT_ATOMS: atom_id res chain seq x y z
N GLU A 1 -31.79 23.90 -8.47
CA GLU A 1 -32.61 23.09 -9.41
C GLU A 1 -32.05 21.67 -9.52
N VAL A 2 -30.80 21.45 -9.97
CA VAL A 2 -30.19 20.10 -10.15
C VAL A 2 -30.19 19.24 -8.87
N MET A 3 -30.07 19.85 -7.68
CA MET A 3 -30.10 19.10 -6.40
C MET A 3 -31.51 18.90 -5.82
N ALA A 4 -32.51 19.61 -6.34
CA ALA A 4 -33.91 19.29 -6.06
C ALA A 4 -34.34 18.03 -6.83
N ASP A 5 -33.90 17.87 -8.08
CA ASP A 5 -34.11 16.66 -8.89
C ASP A 5 -33.45 15.41 -8.29
N TYR A 6 -32.28 15.56 -7.63
CA TYR A 6 -31.66 14.45 -6.88
C TYR A 6 -32.46 14.06 -5.62
N GLY A 7 -33.21 14.97 -5.00
CA GLY A 7 -34.14 14.65 -3.91
C GLY A 7 -35.21 13.68 -4.35
N ASP A 8 -35.79 13.89 -5.55
CA ASP A 8 -36.84 13.03 -6.10
C ASP A 8 -36.34 11.66 -6.56
N ILE A 9 -35.07 11.55 -7.01
CA ILE A 9 -34.42 10.27 -7.36
C ILE A 9 -34.23 9.39 -6.11
N PHE A 10 -33.95 9.98 -4.93
CA PHE A 10 -33.79 9.25 -3.68
C PHE A 10 -35.13 8.86 -3.02
N GLU A 11 -36.28 9.36 -3.50
CA GLU A 11 -37.60 8.97 -3.02
C GLU A 11 -38.11 7.64 -3.61
N THR A 12 -37.54 7.17 -4.72
CA THR A 12 -37.90 5.88 -5.34
C THR A 12 -37.16 4.70 -4.72
N LYS A 13 -37.48 4.38 -3.45
CA LYS A 13 -37.04 3.17 -2.70
C LYS A 13 -35.54 2.91 -2.58
N PRO A 14 -34.72 3.88 -2.19
CA PRO A 14 -33.36 3.56 -1.77
C PRO A 14 -33.39 2.75 -0.46
N ASP A 15 -32.41 1.87 -0.26
CA ASP A 15 -32.23 1.23 1.03
C ASP A 15 -31.96 2.26 2.15
N ALA A 16 -31.97 1.81 3.41
CA ALA A 16 -31.83 2.73 4.56
C ALA A 16 -30.47 3.47 4.56
N GLU A 17 -29.43 2.87 4.00
CA GLU A 17 -28.09 3.45 3.91
C GLU A 17 -28.01 4.53 2.83
N GLN A 18 -28.56 4.30 1.65
CA GLN A 18 -28.65 5.29 0.57
C GLN A 18 -29.45 6.52 1.01
N ARG A 19 -30.56 6.32 1.74
CA ARG A 19 -31.34 7.43 2.33
C ARG A 19 -30.51 8.24 3.33
N ARG A 20 -29.68 7.57 4.16
CA ARG A 20 -28.82 8.23 5.14
C ARG A 20 -27.72 9.04 4.46
N LEU A 21 -27.09 8.50 3.42
CA LEU A 21 -26.07 9.17 2.63
C LEU A 21 -26.64 10.38 1.88
N GLY A 22 -27.82 10.24 1.26
CA GLY A 22 -28.51 11.33 0.58
C GLY A 22 -28.90 12.45 1.54
N ALA A 23 -29.40 12.14 2.73
CA ALA A 23 -29.73 13.13 3.77
C ALA A 23 -28.46 13.86 4.26
N PHE A 24 -27.34 13.13 4.42
CA PHE A 24 -26.05 13.74 4.77
C PHE A 24 -25.57 14.70 3.69
N ALA A 25 -25.55 14.27 2.42
CA ALA A 25 -25.13 15.11 1.28
C ALA A 25 -26.00 16.40 1.19
N LEU A 26 -27.30 16.26 1.33
CA LEU A 26 -28.21 17.40 1.33
C LEU A 26 -27.96 18.39 2.49
N LYS A 27 -27.64 17.85 3.68
CA LYS A 27 -27.26 18.67 4.85
C LYS A 27 -25.98 19.47 4.59
N GLN A 28 -24.94 18.83 4.02
CA GLN A 28 -23.69 19.50 3.66
C GLN A 28 -23.91 20.56 2.58
N PHE A 29 -24.70 20.26 1.57
CA PHE A 29 -25.05 21.23 0.53
C PHE A 29 -25.81 22.45 1.07
N LYS A 30 -26.76 22.25 2.01
CA LYS A 30 -27.44 23.36 2.69
C LYS A 30 -26.45 24.21 3.48
N ALA A 31 -25.51 23.59 4.19
CA ALA A 31 -24.45 24.31 4.91
C ALA A 31 -23.56 25.11 3.95
N TYR A 32 -23.16 24.53 2.79
CA TYR A 32 -22.43 25.25 1.75
C TYR A 32 -23.20 26.45 1.22
N LYS A 33 -24.52 26.34 1.00
CA LYS A 33 -25.37 27.45 0.53
C LYS A 33 -25.43 28.64 1.49
N LEU A 34 -25.10 28.46 2.78
CA LEU A 34 -24.97 29.56 3.75
C LEU A 34 -23.67 30.35 3.57
N ALA A 35 -22.69 29.81 2.84
CA ALA A 35 -21.45 30.51 2.56
C ALA A 35 -21.68 31.64 1.53
N ALA A 36 -21.28 32.85 1.87
CA ALA A 36 -21.53 34.03 1.04
C ALA A 36 -20.38 34.29 0.06
N GLY A 37 -20.72 34.69 -1.16
CA GLY A 37 -19.87 35.36 -2.16
C GLY A 37 -18.50 34.72 -2.40
N LYS A 38 -17.44 35.32 -1.90
CA LYS A 38 -16.05 34.90 -2.11
C LYS A 38 -15.75 33.54 -1.47
N THR A 39 -16.30 33.26 -0.30
CA THR A 39 -16.09 31.98 0.42
C THR A 39 -16.69 30.81 -0.36
N ALA A 40 -17.90 30.95 -0.89
CA ALA A 40 -18.54 29.92 -1.71
C ALA A 40 -17.71 29.62 -2.97
N LYS A 41 -17.20 30.67 -3.65
CA LYS A 41 -16.33 30.51 -4.82
C LYS A 41 -15.01 29.79 -4.47
N SER A 42 -14.38 30.12 -3.34
CA SER A 42 -13.14 29.46 -2.89
C SER A 42 -13.38 27.98 -2.59
N ILE A 43 -14.51 27.64 -1.96
CA ILE A 43 -14.89 26.23 -1.69
C ILE A 43 -15.06 25.48 -3.01
N LEU A 44 -15.81 26.04 -3.97
CA LEU A 44 -16.01 25.41 -5.28
C LEU A 44 -14.70 25.20 -6.04
N ILE A 45 -13.82 26.20 -6.07
CA ILE A 45 -12.51 26.07 -6.71
C ILE A 45 -11.70 24.96 -6.05
N SER A 46 -11.64 24.93 -4.72
CA SER A 46 -10.94 23.88 -3.98
C SER A 46 -11.51 22.48 -4.27
N CYS A 47 -12.83 22.33 -4.28
CA CYS A 47 -13.47 21.07 -4.62
C CYS A 47 -13.18 20.67 -6.07
N SER A 48 -13.35 21.60 -7.02
CA SER A 48 -13.13 21.35 -8.43
C SER A 48 -11.70 20.89 -8.72
N THR A 49 -10.71 21.58 -8.12
CA THR A 49 -9.29 21.20 -8.28
C THR A 49 -8.99 19.81 -7.73
N ARG A 50 -9.57 19.44 -6.59
CA ARG A 50 -9.34 18.13 -5.96
C ARG A 50 -10.08 16.99 -6.67
N LEU A 51 -11.21 17.28 -7.28
CA LEU A 51 -12.03 16.30 -8.00
C LEU A 51 -11.65 16.19 -9.48
N ALA A 52 -10.88 17.15 -10.02
CA ALA A 52 -10.47 17.14 -11.41
C ALA A 52 -9.84 15.82 -11.90
N PRO A 53 -8.96 15.14 -11.10
CA PRO A 53 -8.40 13.85 -11.50
C PRO A 53 -9.45 12.77 -11.76
N PHE A 54 -10.59 12.80 -11.05
CA PHE A 54 -11.69 11.84 -11.21
C PHE A 54 -12.55 12.08 -12.48
N ALA A 55 -12.30 13.18 -13.19
CA ALA A 55 -12.92 13.43 -14.49
C ALA A 55 -12.17 12.78 -15.67
N ILE A 56 -11.01 12.18 -15.41
CA ILE A 56 -10.25 11.39 -16.38
C ILE A 56 -10.99 10.07 -16.56
N ASP A 57 -11.29 9.68 -17.80
CA ASP A 57 -12.14 8.52 -18.09
C ASP A 57 -11.61 7.22 -17.47
N GLU A 58 -10.31 6.99 -17.50
CA GLU A 58 -9.67 5.80 -16.90
C GLU A 58 -9.79 5.80 -15.38
N VAL A 59 -9.62 6.95 -14.73
CA VAL A 59 -9.77 7.09 -13.27
C VAL A 59 -11.23 6.92 -12.87
N LEU A 60 -12.15 7.51 -13.63
CA LEU A 60 -13.59 7.32 -13.43
C LEU A 60 -13.98 5.85 -13.54
N GLU A 61 -13.45 5.14 -14.56
CA GLU A 61 -13.72 3.70 -14.76
C GLU A 61 -13.28 2.90 -13.54
N ILE A 62 -12.02 3.00 -13.10
CA ILE A 62 -11.49 2.19 -11.98
C ILE A 62 -12.08 2.54 -10.61
N THR A 63 -12.67 3.74 -10.45
CA THR A 63 -13.29 4.17 -9.20
C THR A 63 -14.80 4.01 -9.17
N SER A 64 -15.43 3.55 -10.27
CA SER A 64 -16.89 3.44 -10.40
C SER A 64 -17.47 2.15 -9.79
N TYR A 65 -16.67 1.16 -9.50
CA TYR A 65 -17.10 -0.14 -8.95
C TYR A 65 -15.99 -0.75 -8.10
N ASP A 66 -16.38 -1.66 -7.20
CA ASP A 66 -15.43 -2.39 -6.34
C ASP A 66 -15.01 -3.70 -7.01
N GLU A 67 -13.74 -3.80 -7.38
CA GLU A 67 -13.11 -5.03 -7.87
C GLU A 67 -12.10 -5.61 -6.88
N LEU A 68 -11.63 -4.78 -5.93
CA LEU A 68 -10.55 -5.16 -5.02
C LEU A 68 -11.02 -6.06 -3.90
N HIS A 69 -12.30 -5.94 -3.53
CA HIS A 69 -12.87 -6.66 -2.39
C HIS A 69 -11.97 -6.57 -1.15
N LEU A 70 -11.49 -5.35 -0.85
CA LEU A 70 -10.58 -5.10 0.29
C LEU A 70 -11.16 -5.58 1.61
N ASP A 71 -12.49 -5.67 1.69
CA ASP A 71 -13.23 -6.18 2.83
C ASP A 71 -13.01 -7.69 3.07
N LYS A 72 -12.59 -8.45 2.06
CA LYS A 72 -12.32 -9.89 2.16
C LYS A 72 -10.90 -10.24 2.57
N LEU A 73 -9.98 -9.28 2.48
CA LEU A 73 -8.61 -9.50 2.94
C LEU A 73 -8.59 -9.85 4.44
N GLY A 74 -7.86 -10.90 4.78
CA GLY A 74 -7.80 -11.42 6.16
C GLY A 74 -8.87 -12.46 6.49
N ASP A 75 -9.81 -12.80 5.58
CA ASP A 75 -10.78 -13.90 5.73
C ASP A 75 -10.29 -15.18 5.06
N GLU A 76 -9.55 -15.04 3.98
CA GLU A 76 -9.02 -16.15 3.18
C GLU A 76 -7.57 -15.89 2.77
N LEU A 77 -6.86 -16.94 2.33
CA LEU A 77 -5.52 -16.80 1.77
C LEU A 77 -5.63 -16.08 0.42
N SER A 78 -5.12 -14.86 0.38
CA SER A 78 -5.18 -14.00 -0.80
C SER A 78 -3.92 -13.13 -0.91
N ALA A 79 -3.59 -12.70 -2.12
CA ALA A 79 -2.51 -11.77 -2.39
C ALA A 79 -3.02 -10.63 -3.28
N LEU A 80 -2.81 -9.39 -2.82
CA LEU A 80 -3.10 -8.18 -3.57
C LEU A 80 -1.79 -7.57 -4.05
N PHE A 81 -1.61 -7.49 -5.36
CA PHE A 81 -0.46 -6.83 -5.99
C PHE A 81 -0.88 -5.45 -6.50
N ILE A 82 -0.14 -4.42 -6.08
CA ILE A 82 -0.38 -3.03 -6.46
C ILE A 82 0.85 -2.54 -7.20
N ILE A 83 0.69 -2.30 -8.49
CA ILE A 83 1.77 -1.81 -9.35
C ILE A 83 1.55 -0.32 -9.57
N ILE A 84 2.54 0.49 -9.18
CA ILE A 84 2.55 1.95 -9.35
C ILE A 84 3.72 2.38 -10.20
N SER A 85 3.59 3.52 -10.88
CA SER A 85 4.71 4.11 -11.60
C SER A 85 5.76 4.63 -10.61
N ASP A 86 7.03 4.40 -10.91
CA ASP A 86 8.18 4.93 -10.18
C ASP A 86 8.57 6.34 -10.65
N THR A 87 8.14 6.72 -11.86
CA THR A 87 8.49 8.00 -12.51
C THR A 87 7.36 9.02 -12.53
N ASP A 88 6.10 8.58 -12.40
CA ASP A 88 4.92 9.45 -12.45
C ASP A 88 4.10 9.35 -11.15
N ALA A 89 4.10 10.44 -10.38
CA ALA A 89 3.39 10.55 -9.11
C ALA A 89 1.94 11.06 -9.25
N THR A 90 1.45 11.30 -10.48
CA THR A 90 0.15 11.94 -10.73
C THR A 90 -1.00 11.21 -10.04
N PHE A 91 -0.96 9.88 -10.02
CA PHE A 91 -2.04 9.03 -9.50
C PHE A 91 -1.74 8.41 -8.12
N ASN A 92 -0.62 8.76 -7.48
CA ASN A 92 -0.25 8.20 -6.17
C ASN A 92 -1.30 8.47 -5.09
N PHE A 93 -2.11 9.52 -5.23
CA PHE A 93 -3.22 9.82 -4.32
C PHE A 93 -4.29 8.70 -4.30
N LEU A 94 -4.51 7.99 -5.41
CA LEU A 94 -5.44 6.86 -5.47
C LEU A 94 -4.94 5.71 -4.59
N VAL A 95 -3.63 5.44 -4.65
CA VAL A 95 -2.98 4.41 -3.84
C VAL A 95 -3.04 4.77 -2.35
N ALA A 96 -2.78 6.04 -2.01
CA ALA A 96 -2.91 6.51 -0.62
C ALA A 96 -4.35 6.40 -0.08
N ILE A 97 -5.37 6.70 -0.91
CA ILE A 97 -6.78 6.51 -0.56
C ILE A 97 -7.08 5.02 -0.35
N MET A 98 -6.63 4.16 -1.27
CA MET A 98 -6.82 2.71 -1.17
C MET A 98 -6.20 2.15 0.12
N TYR A 99 -4.96 2.51 0.46
CA TYR A 99 -4.35 2.08 1.73
C TYR A 99 -5.09 2.61 2.95
N SER A 100 -5.58 3.85 2.90
CA SER A 100 -6.41 4.41 3.97
C SER A 100 -7.70 3.60 4.16
N GLN A 101 -8.37 3.22 3.07
CA GLN A 101 -9.55 2.35 3.12
C GLN A 101 -9.20 0.96 3.62
N LEU A 102 -8.14 0.35 3.10
CA LEU A 102 -7.67 -0.98 3.49
C LEU A 102 -7.43 -1.06 5.00
N PHE A 103 -6.61 -0.17 5.56
CA PHE A 103 -6.33 -0.19 7.00
C PHE A 103 -7.58 0.04 7.84
N ASN A 104 -8.47 0.96 7.43
CA ASN A 104 -9.72 1.20 8.13
C ASN A 104 -10.64 -0.04 8.12
N LEU A 105 -10.78 -0.70 6.96
CA LEU A 105 -11.58 -1.92 6.83
C LEU A 105 -11.01 -3.05 7.68
N LEU A 106 -9.70 -3.32 7.58
CA LEU A 106 -9.04 -4.39 8.33
C LEU A 106 -9.11 -4.15 9.84
N CYS A 107 -8.86 -2.91 10.30
CA CYS A 107 -8.95 -2.58 11.72
C CYS A 107 -10.39 -2.73 12.24
N THR A 108 -11.38 -2.22 11.50
CA THR A 108 -12.79 -2.34 11.87
C THR A 108 -13.24 -3.80 11.90
N LYS A 109 -12.80 -4.60 10.92
CA LYS A 109 -13.05 -6.04 10.88
C LYS A 109 -12.46 -6.75 12.09
N ALA A 110 -11.18 -6.51 12.38
CA ALA A 110 -10.51 -7.10 13.53
C ALA A 110 -11.21 -6.73 14.85
N ASP A 111 -11.58 -5.44 15.02
CA ASP A 111 -12.25 -4.97 16.23
C ASP A 111 -13.64 -5.60 16.44
N ASN A 112 -14.31 -6.01 15.35
CA ASN A 112 -15.62 -6.69 15.39
C ASN A 112 -15.50 -8.23 15.43
N SER A 113 -14.29 -8.77 15.21
CA SER A 113 -14.06 -10.22 15.22
C SER A 113 -13.85 -10.76 16.64
N PRO A 114 -14.20 -12.02 16.90
CA PRO A 114 -13.93 -12.67 18.18
C PRO A 114 -12.42 -12.62 18.49
N GLY A 115 -12.05 -12.04 19.65
CA GLY A 115 -10.66 -11.91 20.06
C GLY A 115 -9.95 -10.65 19.54
N GLY A 116 -10.64 -9.75 18.81
CA GLY A 116 -10.09 -8.46 18.40
C GLY A 116 -9.01 -8.55 17.31
N LYS A 117 -9.01 -9.59 16.49
CA LYS A 117 -7.99 -9.85 15.47
C LYS A 117 -8.58 -10.51 14.22
N LEU A 118 -7.85 -10.41 13.11
CA LEU A 118 -8.19 -11.10 11.86
C LEU A 118 -7.93 -12.60 11.96
N ASP A 119 -8.65 -13.40 11.18
CA ASP A 119 -8.47 -14.85 11.09
C ASP A 119 -7.14 -15.21 10.43
N TYR A 120 -6.78 -14.50 9.36
CA TYR A 120 -5.48 -14.62 8.71
C TYR A 120 -4.66 -13.35 8.90
N HIS A 121 -3.35 -13.53 9.14
CA HIS A 121 -2.42 -12.42 9.24
C HIS A 121 -2.28 -11.69 7.90
N VAL A 122 -2.55 -10.38 7.88
CA VAL A 122 -2.36 -9.54 6.70
C VAL A 122 -1.02 -8.84 6.77
N ARG A 123 -0.13 -9.14 5.83
CA ARG A 123 1.19 -8.52 5.73
C ARG A 123 1.24 -7.54 4.56
N CYS A 124 1.42 -6.27 4.83
CA CYS A 124 1.63 -5.23 3.84
C CYS A 124 3.13 -5.08 3.54
N LEU A 125 3.55 -5.41 2.33
CA LEU A 125 4.90 -5.15 1.83
C LEU A 125 4.86 -3.86 1.03
N LEU A 126 5.39 -2.78 1.61
CA LEU A 126 5.31 -1.42 1.05
C LEU A 126 6.66 -1.07 0.44
N ASP A 127 6.89 -1.61 -0.77
CA ASP A 127 8.10 -1.31 -1.54
C ASP A 127 8.00 0.11 -2.11
N GLU A 128 9.13 0.79 -2.22
CA GLU A 128 9.20 2.20 -2.63
C GLU A 128 8.18 3.08 -1.88
N PHE A 129 8.08 2.90 -0.56
CA PHE A 129 7.06 3.52 0.29
C PHE A 129 6.92 5.03 0.09
N ALA A 130 8.02 5.71 -0.25
CA ALA A 130 8.01 7.13 -0.55
C ALA A 130 7.17 7.48 -1.79
N ASN A 131 7.00 6.57 -2.73
CA ASN A 131 6.24 6.79 -3.96
C ASN A 131 4.72 6.65 -3.75
N ILE A 132 4.30 5.97 -2.67
CA ILE A 132 2.87 5.83 -2.34
C ILE A 132 2.24 7.18 -1.95
N GLY A 133 3.07 8.13 -1.48
CA GLY A 133 2.61 9.37 -0.90
C GLY A 133 2.27 9.23 0.60
N GLU A 134 1.63 10.25 1.16
CA GLU A 134 1.25 10.24 2.58
C GLU A 134 -0.04 9.43 2.78
N ILE A 135 0.06 8.30 3.51
CA ILE A 135 -1.11 7.58 4.01
C ILE A 135 -1.58 8.31 5.28
N PRO A 136 -2.81 8.86 5.31
CA PRO A 136 -3.28 9.64 6.45
C PRO A 136 -3.23 8.88 7.77
N GLN A 137 -2.64 9.49 8.80
CA GLN A 137 -2.52 8.94 10.16
C GLN A 137 -1.75 7.61 10.26
N PHE A 138 -0.86 7.33 9.31
CA PHE A 138 -0.10 6.08 9.27
C PHE A 138 0.76 5.89 10.53
N GLU A 139 1.27 6.97 11.14
CA GLU A 139 1.99 6.95 12.41
C GLU A 139 1.18 6.38 13.58
N LYS A 140 -0.16 6.56 13.54
CA LYS A 140 -1.06 5.98 14.54
C LYS A 140 -1.44 4.54 14.19
N LEU A 141 -1.64 4.29 12.91
CA LEU A 141 -1.96 2.95 12.41
C LEU A 141 -0.86 1.96 12.76
N ILE A 142 0.40 2.24 12.42
CA ILE A 142 1.52 1.34 12.65
C ILE A 142 1.71 0.98 14.13
N ALA A 143 1.32 1.88 15.05
CA ALA A 143 1.37 1.63 16.48
C ALA A 143 0.30 0.61 16.96
N THR A 144 -0.79 0.43 16.22
CA THR A 144 -1.98 -0.29 16.67
C THR A 144 -2.31 -1.56 15.89
N ILE A 145 -1.81 -1.70 14.65
CA ILE A 145 -2.16 -2.81 13.74
C ILE A 145 -1.67 -4.17 14.22
N ARG A 146 -0.57 -4.21 14.99
CA ARG A 146 0.04 -5.46 15.46
C ARG A 146 -0.94 -6.36 16.23
N SER A 147 -1.73 -5.79 17.14
CA SER A 147 -2.70 -6.55 17.95
C SER A 147 -3.84 -7.14 17.11
N ARG A 148 -4.02 -6.66 15.88
CA ARG A 148 -5.09 -7.03 14.95
C ARG A 148 -4.66 -8.06 13.90
N GLU A 149 -3.47 -8.66 14.05
CA GLU A 149 -2.86 -9.56 13.05
C GLU A 149 -2.58 -8.84 11.71
N ILE A 150 -2.16 -7.58 11.78
CA ILE A 150 -1.73 -6.80 10.62
C ILE A 150 -0.28 -6.35 10.83
N SER A 151 0.56 -6.50 9.81
CA SER A 151 1.93 -5.99 9.84
C SER A 151 2.27 -5.20 8.57
N ALA A 152 3.20 -4.26 8.70
CA ALA A 152 3.72 -3.48 7.59
C ALA A 152 5.25 -3.62 7.52
N SER A 153 5.76 -3.87 6.32
CA SER A 153 7.19 -3.81 5.99
C SER A 153 7.40 -2.60 5.09
N ILE A 154 8.06 -1.57 5.61
CA ILE A 154 8.32 -0.31 4.93
C ILE A 154 9.70 -0.40 4.31
N ILE A 155 9.80 -0.26 2.98
CA ILE A 155 11.05 -0.31 2.25
C ILE A 155 11.34 1.08 1.67
N LEU A 156 12.53 1.57 1.95
CA LEU A 156 12.98 2.91 1.60
C LEU A 156 14.41 2.86 1.06
N GLN A 157 14.74 3.73 0.13
CA GLN A 157 16.12 3.92 -0.33
C GLN A 157 16.94 4.71 0.69
N ALA A 158 16.31 5.63 1.43
CA ALA A 158 16.93 6.43 2.48
C ALA A 158 15.89 6.88 3.52
N LYS A 159 16.32 7.04 4.78
CA LYS A 159 15.45 7.55 5.85
C LYS A 159 14.94 8.97 5.61
N SER A 160 15.71 9.79 4.90
CA SER A 160 15.29 11.15 4.50
C SER A 160 14.01 11.16 3.67
N GLN A 161 13.70 10.10 2.92
CA GLN A 161 12.44 9.99 2.18
C GLN A 161 11.24 9.92 3.12
N LEU A 162 11.33 9.17 4.22
CA LEU A 162 10.27 9.12 5.23
C LEU A 162 10.06 10.48 5.89
N LYS A 163 11.16 11.16 6.25
CA LYS A 163 11.12 12.51 6.85
C LYS A 163 10.54 13.56 5.90
N ALA A 164 10.77 13.44 4.60
CA ALA A 164 10.20 14.36 3.60
C ALA A 164 8.67 14.29 3.56
N ILE A 165 8.08 13.10 3.71
CA ILE A 165 6.64 12.87 3.64
C ILE A 165 5.97 13.09 5.00
N TYR A 166 6.45 12.41 6.03
CA TYR A 166 5.79 12.37 7.36
C TYR A 166 6.34 13.40 8.35
N LYS A 167 7.40 14.16 7.99
CA LYS A 167 8.01 15.20 8.82
C LYS A 167 8.32 14.68 10.23
N ASP A 168 7.79 15.34 11.26
CA ASP A 168 8.00 14.97 12.66
C ASP A 168 7.41 13.59 13.03
N ASN A 169 6.43 13.10 12.27
CA ASN A 169 5.83 11.78 12.47
C ASN A 169 6.73 10.63 11.99
N ALA A 170 7.76 10.91 11.20
CA ALA A 170 8.69 9.89 10.68
C ALA A 170 9.37 9.10 11.80
N ASP A 171 9.83 9.80 12.85
CA ASP A 171 10.49 9.16 14.01
C ASP A 171 9.50 8.27 14.79
N THR A 172 8.22 8.63 14.82
CA THR A 172 7.16 7.79 15.43
C THR A 172 6.93 6.52 14.62
N ILE A 173 6.91 6.62 13.29
CA ILE A 173 6.75 5.46 12.40
C ILE A 173 7.92 4.50 12.59
N GLU A 174 9.14 5.01 12.52
CA GLU A 174 10.35 4.21 12.72
C GLU A 174 10.41 3.56 14.11
N GLY A 175 10.08 4.31 15.15
CA GLY A 175 10.06 3.83 16.55
C GLY A 175 9.05 2.70 16.80
N ASN A 176 8.02 2.56 15.96
CA ASN A 176 7.05 1.45 16.00
C ASN A 176 7.47 0.24 15.16
N CYS A 177 8.57 0.32 14.41
CA CYS A 177 9.14 -0.80 13.70
C CYS A 177 10.10 -1.58 14.61
N ASP A 178 9.71 -2.79 15.00
CA ASP A 178 10.54 -3.66 15.88
C ASP A 178 11.79 -4.20 15.19
N THR A 179 11.80 -4.19 13.87
CA THR A 179 12.88 -4.73 13.02
C THR A 179 13.36 -3.66 12.07
N MET A 180 14.67 -3.45 12.00
CA MET A 180 15.31 -2.64 10.98
C MET A 180 16.35 -3.46 10.25
N LEU A 181 16.27 -3.50 8.91
CA LEU A 181 17.22 -4.18 8.03
C LEU A 181 17.92 -3.16 7.15
N PHE A 182 19.21 -2.94 7.38
CA PHE A 182 20.05 -2.08 6.55
C PHE A 182 20.78 -2.91 5.51
N LEU A 183 20.51 -2.63 4.24
CA LEU A 183 21.07 -3.34 3.09
C LEU A 183 22.24 -2.62 2.41
N GLY A 184 22.69 -1.53 3.01
CA GLY A 184 23.72 -0.65 2.46
C GLY A 184 23.10 0.64 1.91
N GLY A 185 23.94 1.63 1.68
CA GLY A 185 23.53 2.95 1.17
C GLY A 185 24.67 3.96 1.34
N LYS A 186 24.49 5.16 0.75
CA LYS A 186 25.47 6.26 0.83
C LYS A 186 24.88 7.56 1.40
N GLU A 187 23.63 7.56 1.77
CA GLU A 187 22.95 8.74 2.29
C GLU A 187 23.43 9.01 3.72
N LYS A 188 24.01 10.21 3.92
CA LYS A 188 24.78 10.56 5.14
C LYS A 188 23.94 10.53 6.42
N SER A 189 22.68 10.96 6.37
CA SER A 189 21.82 10.97 7.56
C SER A 189 21.48 9.55 7.99
N THR A 190 21.16 8.66 7.05
CA THR A 190 20.94 7.23 7.30
C THR A 190 22.17 6.56 7.87
N LEU A 191 23.36 6.79 7.28
CA LEU A 191 24.62 6.21 7.78
C LEU A 191 24.92 6.66 9.20
N LYS A 192 24.69 7.95 9.50
CA LYS A 192 24.89 8.50 10.85
C LYS A 192 23.96 7.82 11.86
N GLU A 193 22.67 7.75 11.57
CA GLU A 193 21.69 7.15 12.47
C GLU A 193 21.96 5.65 12.70
N ILE A 194 22.35 4.91 11.64
CA ILE A 194 22.74 3.50 11.77
C ILE A 194 24.00 3.38 12.67
N SER A 195 25.04 4.16 12.42
CA SER A 195 26.27 4.14 13.24
C SER A 195 25.98 4.44 14.70
N GLU A 196 25.16 5.45 14.99
CA GLU A 196 24.77 5.81 16.36
C GLU A 196 23.94 4.70 17.03
N SER A 197 23.02 4.06 16.29
CA SER A 197 22.16 2.99 16.82
C SER A 197 22.91 1.69 17.11
N LEU A 198 24.01 1.42 16.40
CA LEU A 198 24.88 0.27 16.66
C LEU A 198 25.64 0.43 17.99
N GLY A 199 25.91 1.67 18.40
CA GLY A 199 26.60 1.98 19.63
C GLY A 199 28.12 1.96 19.50
N LYS A 200 28.79 1.92 20.65
CA LYS A 200 30.27 2.02 20.74
C LYS A 200 30.85 0.87 21.55
N GLU A 201 32.03 0.43 21.16
CA GLU A 201 32.90 -0.44 21.95
C GLU A 201 33.96 0.39 22.70
N THR A 202 34.41 -0.13 23.82
CA THR A 202 35.54 0.48 24.52
C THR A 202 36.82 -0.12 24.02
N ILE A 203 37.70 0.73 23.47
CA ILE A 203 39.04 0.34 23.07
C ILE A 203 40.08 0.91 24.04
N ASP A 204 41.13 0.16 24.34
CA ASP A 204 42.27 0.63 25.10
C ASP A 204 43.25 1.30 24.14
N SER A 205 43.51 2.58 24.38
CA SER A 205 44.48 3.37 23.63
C SER A 205 45.70 3.65 24.48
N PHE A 206 46.87 3.42 23.91
CA PHE A 206 48.15 3.66 24.58
C PHE A 206 48.81 4.85 23.92
N ASN A 207 49.02 5.91 24.69
CA ASN A 207 49.85 7.04 24.30
C ASN A 207 51.23 6.91 24.95
N THR A 208 52.27 6.73 24.13
CA THR A 208 53.64 6.77 24.58
C THR A 208 54.21 8.17 24.36
N SER A 209 54.57 8.86 25.41
CA SER A 209 55.32 10.13 25.34
C SER A 209 56.77 9.88 25.66
N THR A 210 57.65 10.22 24.74
CA THR A 210 59.11 10.17 24.92
C THR A 210 59.60 11.61 25.10
N ASN A 211 60.08 11.95 26.26
CA ASN A 211 60.69 13.26 26.51
C ASN A 211 62.21 13.13 26.33
N ARG A 212 62.77 13.77 25.29
CA ARG A 212 64.21 13.82 25.03
C ARG A 212 64.84 15.05 25.69
N GLY A 213 64.83 15.10 27.03
CA GLY A 213 65.58 16.07 27.80
C GLY A 213 66.81 15.44 28.44
N GLN A 214 67.54 16.18 29.28
CA GLN A 214 68.71 15.71 30.03
C GLN A 214 68.44 14.46 30.92
N SER A 215 67.19 14.10 31.14
CA SER A 215 66.72 12.80 31.68
C SER A 215 65.68 12.25 30.77
N GLU A 216 65.94 11.12 30.12
CA GLU A 216 64.97 10.40 29.32
C GLU A 216 63.88 9.83 30.26
N SER A 217 62.61 10.24 30.07
CA SER A 217 61.49 9.66 30.78
C SER A 217 60.47 9.11 29.76
N TYR A 218 60.09 7.85 29.99
CA TYR A 218 59.04 7.18 29.22
C TYR A 218 57.76 7.21 30.04
N GLY A 219 56.75 7.93 29.53
CA GLY A 219 55.41 7.94 30.10
C GLY A 219 54.51 7.06 29.23
N MET A 220 53.86 6.09 29.83
CA MET A 220 52.80 5.30 29.18
C MET A 220 51.47 5.75 29.78
N ASN A 221 50.63 6.38 28.98
CA ASN A 221 49.30 6.82 29.41
C ASN A 221 48.23 5.91 28.83
N TYR A 222 47.46 5.28 29.70
CA TYR A 222 46.34 4.43 29.38
C TYR A 222 45.08 5.28 29.26
N GLN A 223 44.41 5.22 28.09
CA GLN A 223 43.11 5.87 27.89
C GLN A 223 42.11 4.85 27.34
N LYS A 224 40.92 4.84 27.94
CA LYS A 224 39.78 4.11 27.39
C LYS A 224 39.01 5.05 26.49
N LEU A 225 38.92 4.71 25.21
CA LEU A 225 38.18 5.49 24.22
C LEU A 225 36.97 4.70 23.73
N GLY A 226 35.85 5.37 23.52
CA GLY A 226 34.70 4.79 22.85
C GLY A 226 34.87 4.86 21.33
N LYS A 227 35.03 3.72 20.67
CA LYS A 227 35.02 3.60 19.20
C LYS A 227 33.68 3.12 18.74
N GLU A 228 33.13 3.73 17.69
CA GLU A 228 31.90 3.25 17.05
C GLU A 228 32.10 1.82 16.54
N LEU A 229 31.11 0.94 16.78
CA LEU A 229 31.14 -0.45 16.30
C LEU A 229 31.27 -0.51 14.79
N LYS A 230 30.58 0.40 14.08
CA LYS A 230 30.75 0.69 12.66
C LYS A 230 30.62 2.19 12.46
N SER A 231 31.69 2.81 11.96
CA SER A 231 31.67 4.23 11.60
C SER A 231 30.89 4.48 10.31
N GLN A 232 30.52 5.73 10.05
CA GLN A 232 29.76 6.11 8.85
C GLN A 232 30.50 5.74 7.55
N ASP A 233 31.81 5.92 7.54
CA ASP A 233 32.71 5.59 6.42
C ASP A 233 32.81 4.06 6.22
N GLU A 234 32.89 3.27 7.28
CA GLU A 234 32.85 1.81 7.21
C GLU A 234 31.50 1.30 6.68
N LEU A 235 30.40 1.95 7.07
CA LEU A 235 29.06 1.62 6.56
C LEU A 235 28.90 2.01 5.09
N ALA A 236 29.48 3.14 4.66
CA ALA A 236 29.43 3.61 3.28
C ALA A 236 30.15 2.71 2.28
N VAL A 237 31.15 1.95 2.74
CA VAL A 237 31.94 1.00 1.95
C VAL A 237 31.60 -0.46 2.29
N MET A 238 30.52 -0.70 3.02
CA MET A 238 30.07 -2.04 3.37
C MET A 238 29.88 -2.89 2.10
N ASP A 239 30.38 -4.13 2.15
CA ASP A 239 30.24 -5.07 1.05
C ASP A 239 28.77 -5.25 0.62
N GLY A 240 28.52 -5.25 -0.69
CA GLY A 240 27.17 -5.34 -1.25
C GLY A 240 26.41 -6.63 -0.90
N GLY A 241 27.11 -7.69 -0.55
CA GLY A 241 26.54 -8.96 -0.07
C GLY A 241 26.23 -9.00 1.42
N LYS A 242 26.54 -7.92 2.18
CA LYS A 242 26.32 -7.86 3.63
C LYS A 242 25.10 -7.01 3.99
N CYS A 243 24.55 -7.28 5.17
CA CYS A 243 23.46 -6.50 5.76
C CYS A 243 23.62 -6.38 7.28
N ILE A 244 22.94 -5.41 7.85
CA ILE A 244 22.84 -5.23 9.30
C ILE A 244 21.38 -5.37 9.69
N LEU A 245 21.09 -6.32 10.57
CA LEU A 245 19.76 -6.57 11.11
C LEU A 245 19.72 -6.12 12.57
N GLN A 246 18.79 -5.26 12.89
CA GLN A 246 18.49 -4.82 14.25
C GLN A 246 17.09 -5.29 14.64
N LEU A 247 17.00 -5.96 15.78
CA LEU A 247 15.75 -6.43 16.37
C LEU A 247 15.61 -5.83 17.77
N ARG A 248 14.41 -5.46 18.15
CA ARG A 248 14.13 -4.96 19.51
C ARG A 248 14.55 -5.99 20.57
N GLY A 249 15.33 -5.58 21.54
CA GLY A 249 15.77 -6.41 22.66
C GLY A 249 16.93 -7.36 22.39
N VAL A 250 17.52 -7.30 21.19
CA VAL A 250 18.66 -8.14 20.79
C VAL A 250 19.79 -7.26 20.27
N ARG A 251 21.04 -7.72 20.39
CA ARG A 251 22.19 -7.02 19.80
C ARG A 251 22.09 -7.09 18.27
N PRO A 252 22.58 -6.06 17.56
CA PRO A 252 22.60 -6.06 16.10
C PRO A 252 23.38 -7.23 15.51
N PHE A 253 22.90 -7.74 14.37
CA PHE A 253 23.54 -8.80 13.61
C PHE A 253 24.18 -8.22 12.35
N PHE A 254 25.43 -8.57 12.09
CA PHE A 254 26.09 -8.35 10.81
C PHE A 254 26.09 -9.68 10.05
N SER A 255 25.38 -9.74 8.93
CA SER A 255 25.09 -10.99 8.23
C SER A 255 25.26 -10.87 6.72
N ASP A 256 25.23 -12.00 6.03
CA ASP A 256 25.13 -12.05 4.58
C ASP A 256 23.69 -11.82 4.13
N LYS A 257 23.51 -11.14 2.99
CA LYS A 257 22.22 -11.08 2.32
C LYS A 257 21.84 -12.47 1.81
N PHE A 258 20.56 -12.75 1.84
CA PHE A 258 20.05 -13.99 1.26
C PHE A 258 20.23 -13.98 -0.26
N ASP A 259 20.79 -15.05 -0.79
CA ASP A 259 20.90 -15.26 -2.24
C ASP A 259 19.56 -15.80 -2.77
N ILE A 260 18.82 -14.94 -3.47
CA ILE A 260 17.47 -15.26 -3.97
C ILE A 260 17.46 -16.45 -4.92
N THR A 261 18.56 -16.71 -5.65
CA THR A 261 18.66 -17.86 -6.57
C THR A 261 18.57 -19.21 -5.84
N ARG A 262 18.80 -19.20 -4.53
CA ARG A 262 18.68 -20.39 -3.66
C ARG A 262 17.26 -20.60 -3.11
N HIS A 263 16.33 -19.68 -3.40
CA HIS A 263 14.94 -19.84 -2.97
C HIS A 263 14.24 -20.91 -3.82
N LYS A 264 13.41 -21.73 -3.17
CA LYS A 264 12.70 -22.85 -3.85
C LYS A 264 11.81 -22.39 -5.01
N GLN A 265 11.26 -21.20 -4.91
CA GLN A 265 10.36 -20.60 -5.90
C GLN A 265 11.10 -19.74 -6.94
N TYR A 266 12.44 -19.66 -6.89
CA TYR A 266 13.20 -18.86 -7.86
C TYR A 266 12.89 -19.20 -9.32
N PRO A 267 12.71 -20.51 -9.72
CA PRO A 267 12.33 -20.87 -11.08
C PRO A 267 10.95 -20.35 -11.54
N MET A 268 10.14 -19.84 -10.62
CA MET A 268 8.83 -19.23 -10.93
C MET A 268 8.93 -17.72 -11.19
N LEU A 269 10.10 -17.12 -10.96
CA LEU A 269 10.32 -15.71 -11.24
C LEU A 269 10.56 -15.48 -12.74
N LEU A 270 10.17 -14.29 -13.20
CA LEU A 270 10.33 -13.84 -14.58
C LEU A 270 11.79 -13.92 -15.06
N ASP A 271 12.76 -13.66 -14.16
CA ASP A 271 14.20 -13.69 -14.46
C ASP A 271 14.67 -15.07 -14.91
N ASP A 272 14.07 -16.13 -14.35
CA ASP A 272 14.40 -17.52 -14.70
C ASP A 272 13.42 -18.10 -15.75
N ASN A 273 12.18 -17.66 -15.74
CA ASN A 273 11.13 -18.14 -16.65
C ASN A 273 10.29 -16.99 -17.22
N PRO A 274 10.68 -16.42 -18.38
CA PRO A 274 9.96 -15.30 -19.01
C PRO A 274 8.49 -15.59 -19.36
N GLU A 275 8.11 -16.86 -19.51
CA GLU A 275 6.73 -17.24 -19.83
C GLU A 275 5.75 -17.04 -18.64
N MET A 276 6.30 -16.92 -17.42
CA MET A 276 5.52 -16.65 -16.21
C MET A 276 5.13 -15.16 -16.06
N GLY A 277 5.52 -14.31 -17.01
CA GLY A 277 5.21 -12.89 -16.98
C GLY A 277 3.72 -12.60 -17.11
N PHE A 278 3.17 -11.83 -16.16
CA PHE A 278 1.79 -11.36 -16.24
C PHE A 278 1.66 -10.22 -17.25
N ASN A 279 0.78 -10.41 -18.25
CA ASN A 279 0.51 -9.39 -19.27
C ASN A 279 -0.74 -8.57 -18.88
N ILE A 280 -0.48 -7.41 -18.25
CA ILE A 280 -1.55 -6.50 -17.79
C ILE A 280 -2.40 -5.95 -18.91
N GLU A 281 -1.81 -5.63 -20.08
CA GLU A 281 -2.56 -5.07 -21.21
C GLU A 281 -3.57 -6.08 -21.75
N LYS A 282 -3.16 -7.35 -21.87
CA LYS A 282 -4.05 -8.44 -22.27
C LYS A 282 -5.15 -8.63 -21.24
N TYR A 283 -4.82 -8.66 -19.96
CA TYR A 283 -5.80 -8.82 -18.88
C TYR A 283 -6.85 -7.70 -18.89
N VAL A 284 -6.43 -6.43 -18.99
CA VAL A 284 -7.35 -5.29 -19.06
C VAL A 284 -8.22 -5.35 -20.31
N SER A 285 -7.63 -5.70 -21.46
CA SER A 285 -8.37 -5.86 -22.72
C SER A 285 -9.45 -6.95 -22.62
N ASP A 286 -9.08 -8.11 -22.06
CA ASP A 286 -10.00 -9.25 -21.90
C ASP A 286 -11.14 -8.89 -20.92
N LYS A 287 -10.85 -8.20 -19.80
CA LYS A 287 -11.85 -7.70 -18.86
C LYS A 287 -12.80 -6.68 -19.51
N LYS A 288 -12.28 -5.71 -20.26
CA LYS A 288 -13.12 -4.74 -21.00
C LYS A 288 -14.05 -5.46 -22.00
N ALA A 289 -13.54 -6.45 -22.72
CA ALA A 289 -14.33 -7.24 -23.65
C ALA A 289 -15.44 -8.04 -22.94
N MET A 290 -15.12 -8.62 -21.78
CA MET A 290 -16.09 -9.36 -20.96
C MET A 290 -17.21 -8.44 -20.44
N ARG A 291 -16.88 -7.26 -19.90
CA ARG A 291 -17.88 -6.28 -19.43
C ARG A 291 -18.80 -5.80 -20.55
N LEU A 292 -18.24 -5.51 -21.73
CA LEU A 292 -19.02 -5.15 -22.90
C LEU A 292 -20.01 -6.26 -23.32
N ARG A 293 -19.62 -7.52 -23.16
CA ARG A 293 -20.51 -8.67 -23.41
C ARG A 293 -21.62 -8.72 -22.36
N LEU A 294 -21.29 -8.60 -21.07
CA LEU A 294 -22.28 -8.60 -19.98
C LEU A 294 -23.28 -7.46 -20.11
N SER A 295 -22.80 -6.22 -20.32
CA SER A 295 -23.67 -5.06 -20.49
C SER A 295 -24.58 -5.14 -21.72
N ARG A 296 -24.16 -5.85 -22.78
CA ARG A 296 -25.00 -6.15 -23.92
C ARG A 296 -26.07 -7.20 -23.58
N GLN A 297 -25.71 -8.23 -22.83
CA GLN A 297 -26.67 -9.24 -22.36
C GLN A 297 -27.72 -8.61 -21.43
N GLU A 298 -27.33 -7.79 -20.47
CA GLU A 298 -28.29 -7.10 -19.59
C GLU A 298 -29.21 -6.14 -20.34
N LYS A 299 -28.73 -5.44 -21.36
CA LYS A 299 -29.59 -4.64 -22.26
C LYS A 299 -30.55 -5.48 -23.05
N PHE A 300 -30.15 -6.68 -23.49
CA PHE A 300 -31.04 -7.60 -24.24
C PHE A 300 -32.10 -8.24 -23.34
N THR A 301 -31.77 -8.52 -22.08
CA THR A 301 -32.74 -9.05 -21.11
C THR A 301 -33.67 -7.97 -20.54
N GLY A 302 -33.27 -6.72 -20.54
CA GLY A 302 -34.09 -5.58 -20.09
C GLY A 302 -35.10 -5.07 -21.15
N TYR A 303 -34.83 -5.30 -22.42
CA TYR A 303 -35.78 -5.07 -23.51
C TYR A 303 -36.48 -6.38 -23.82
N GLY A 304 -37.57 -6.68 -23.11
CA GLY A 304 -38.57 -7.66 -23.57
C GLY A 304 -39.16 -7.18 -24.85
N VAL A 305 -38.46 -7.36 -25.95
CA VAL A 305 -39.04 -7.26 -27.32
C VAL A 305 -39.81 -8.53 -27.54
N ASP A 306 -41.12 -8.43 -27.39
CA ASP A 306 -42.05 -9.45 -27.85
C ASP A 306 -41.93 -9.57 -29.37
N MET A 307 -41.05 -10.48 -29.81
CA MET A 307 -40.85 -10.80 -31.25
C MET A 307 -41.85 -11.81 -31.74
N THR A 308 -43.11 -11.69 -31.34
CA THR A 308 -44.18 -12.59 -31.82
C THR A 308 -44.81 -12.19 -33.15
N ASP A 309 -44.31 -11.14 -33.82
CA ASP A 309 -44.91 -10.67 -35.08
C ASP A 309 -44.00 -10.68 -36.33
N ALA A 310 -42.93 -11.46 -36.31
CA ALA A 310 -42.14 -11.72 -37.52
C ALA A 310 -41.87 -13.23 -37.61
N GLY A 311 -42.75 -13.93 -38.30
CA GLY A 311 -42.74 -15.37 -38.51
C GLY A 311 -41.43 -15.92 -39.03
N GLN A 312 -40.51 -16.25 -38.16
CA GLN A 312 -39.45 -17.25 -38.34
C GLN A 312 -39.12 -17.80 -36.95
N GLU A 313 -39.32 -19.12 -36.80
CA GLU A 313 -38.90 -19.87 -35.63
C GLU A 313 -37.41 -19.73 -35.38
N VAL A 314 -37.04 -18.94 -34.37
CA VAL A 314 -35.75 -19.06 -33.70
C VAL A 314 -35.98 -19.99 -32.52
N THR A 315 -35.50 -21.22 -32.63
CA THR A 315 -35.51 -22.21 -31.56
C THR A 315 -34.91 -21.59 -30.30
N ALA A 316 -35.76 -21.51 -29.28
CA ALA A 316 -35.32 -21.10 -27.93
C ALA A 316 -34.24 -22.05 -27.45
N VAL A 317 -33.01 -21.57 -27.36
CA VAL A 317 -31.95 -22.20 -26.57
C VAL A 317 -32.40 -22.13 -25.13
N SER A 318 -32.72 -23.27 -24.55
CA SER A 318 -33.32 -23.38 -23.23
C SER A 318 -32.36 -22.83 -22.16
N ALA A 319 -32.92 -22.15 -21.18
CA ALA A 319 -32.26 -21.64 -20.00
C ALA A 319 -31.51 -22.67 -19.10
N LYS A 320 -31.32 -23.89 -19.65
CA LYS A 320 -30.57 -24.97 -18.97
C LYS A 320 -29.09 -25.01 -19.28
N GLU A 321 -28.58 -24.25 -20.28
CA GLU A 321 -27.15 -24.20 -20.59
C GLU A 321 -26.42 -23.08 -19.87
N THR A 322 -27.14 -22.15 -19.23
CA THR A 322 -26.51 -21.07 -18.43
C THR A 322 -26.12 -21.53 -17.01
N ASP A 323 -26.81 -22.50 -16.43
CA ASP A 323 -26.47 -23.06 -15.11
C ASP A 323 -25.22 -23.94 -15.11
N ASN A 324 -24.82 -24.49 -16.27
CA ASN A 324 -23.59 -25.30 -16.36
C ASN A 324 -22.33 -24.48 -16.63
N ALA A 325 -22.46 -23.21 -17.03
CA ALA A 325 -21.31 -22.33 -17.20
C ALA A 325 -20.87 -21.70 -15.85
N ASP A 326 -21.81 -21.36 -14.98
CA ASP A 326 -21.50 -20.82 -13.64
C ASP A 326 -20.94 -21.87 -12.67
N THR A 327 -21.36 -23.16 -12.85
CA THR A 327 -20.85 -24.27 -12.03
C THR A 327 -19.44 -24.71 -12.43
N ALA A 328 -19.03 -24.48 -13.68
CA ALA A 328 -17.69 -24.83 -14.16
C ALA A 328 -16.62 -23.78 -13.76
N ILE A 329 -17.02 -22.54 -13.48
CA ILE A 329 -16.10 -21.46 -13.06
C ILE A 329 -15.83 -21.52 -11.55
N SER A 330 -16.70 -22.17 -10.76
CA SER A 330 -16.56 -22.25 -9.30
C SER A 330 -15.67 -23.38 -8.78
N GLU A 331 -15.26 -24.33 -9.64
CA GLU A 331 -14.42 -25.46 -9.24
C GLU A 331 -12.92 -25.38 -9.60
N GLU A 332 -12.49 -24.35 -10.38
CA GLU A 332 -11.08 -24.24 -10.82
C GLU A 332 -10.28 -23.07 -10.23
N THR A 333 -10.78 -22.38 -9.21
CA THR A 333 -10.04 -21.25 -8.63
C THR A 333 -9.84 -21.40 -7.12
N GLU A 334 -8.91 -22.27 -6.72
CA GLU A 334 -8.40 -22.33 -5.34
C GLU A 334 -7.30 -21.28 -5.04
N GLU A 335 -6.86 -20.48 -6.00
CA GLU A 335 -5.91 -19.39 -5.78
C GLU A 335 -6.39 -18.12 -6.50
N LYS A 336 -7.00 -17.20 -5.77
CA LYS A 336 -7.36 -15.87 -6.30
C LYS A 336 -6.22 -14.90 -6.07
N GLU A 337 -5.36 -14.73 -7.04
CA GLU A 337 -4.46 -13.58 -7.12
C GLU A 337 -5.20 -12.40 -7.77
N ILE A 338 -5.24 -11.27 -7.10
CA ILE A 338 -5.86 -10.04 -7.61
C ILE A 338 -4.75 -9.07 -7.99
N TYR A 339 -4.62 -8.77 -9.29
CA TYR A 339 -3.65 -7.84 -9.83
C TYR A 339 -4.33 -6.52 -10.16
N VAL A 340 -3.79 -5.42 -9.68
CA VAL A 340 -4.23 -4.07 -10.01
C VAL A 340 -3.03 -3.27 -10.48
N GLY A 341 -3.07 -2.78 -11.73
CA GLY A 341 -2.08 -1.87 -12.28
C GLY A 341 -2.64 -0.45 -12.41
N PHE A 342 -1.82 0.53 -12.05
CA PHE A 342 -2.09 1.95 -12.20
C PHE A 342 -1.05 2.59 -13.13
#